data_aaaf0fafee565e46e06514154450bf65
#
_entry.id   aaaf0fafee565e46e06514154450bf65
#
_cell.length_a   1.000
_cell.length_b   1.000
_cell.length_c   1.000
_cell.angle_alpha   90.00
_cell.angle_beta   90.00
_cell.angle_gamma   90.00
#
_symmetry.space_group_name_H-M   'P 1'
#
loop_
_entity.id
_entity.type
_entity.pdbx_description
1 polymer ?
#
loop_
_entity_poly.entity_id
_entity_poly.type
_entity_poly.pdbx_seq_one_letter_code
_entity_poly.pdbx_strand_id
1 'polypeptide(L)'
;MIKDTRLDPDELLRKIQKEEQKEISGRLKVFFGMVAGVGKTYAMLNAARGLKKEGVDVVVGYIETHGRKETEELLKGLEILPRKKIEHREIEFEEMDIDSILRRKPEVVLVDEFAHTNIPGSRHVKRYQDVIEILNHSINVFTTLNVQHLESQVESVEKNNFCKN
;
A
#
# COMPACT_ATOMS: atom_id res chain seq x y z
N MET A 1 -24.82 -41.15 15.96
CA MET A 1 -25.34 -39.81 15.98
C MET A 1 -24.50 -38.93 15.07
N ILE A 2 -24.98 -38.65 13.87
CA ILE A 2 -24.33 -37.71 12.95
C ILE A 2 -24.69 -36.35 13.48
N LYS A 3 -23.74 -35.61 14.05
CA LYS A 3 -23.90 -34.18 14.33
C LYS A 3 -24.16 -33.46 13.03
N ASP A 4 -25.35 -32.94 12.88
CA ASP A 4 -25.70 -32.06 11.77
C ASP A 4 -24.80 -30.81 11.88
N THR A 5 -23.76 -30.77 11.06
CA THR A 5 -22.79 -29.66 10.99
C THR A 5 -23.29 -28.52 10.09
N ARG A 6 -24.61 -28.39 9.94
CA ARG A 6 -25.17 -27.21 9.29
C ARG A 6 -24.96 -26.01 10.19
N LEU A 7 -24.09 -25.11 9.75
CA LEU A 7 -23.94 -23.79 10.37
C LEU A 7 -25.32 -23.10 10.31
N ASP A 8 -25.73 -22.58 11.48
CA ASP A 8 -26.90 -21.73 11.57
C ASP A 8 -26.75 -20.59 10.54
N PRO A 9 -27.75 -20.35 9.66
CA PRO A 9 -27.68 -19.28 8.67
C PRO A 9 -27.39 -17.91 9.28
N ASP A 10 -27.89 -17.61 10.47
CA ASP A 10 -27.62 -16.36 11.17
C ASP A 10 -26.18 -16.25 11.67
N GLU A 11 -25.58 -17.36 12.09
CA GLU A 11 -24.19 -17.41 12.52
C GLU A 11 -23.24 -17.27 11.33
N LEU A 12 -23.57 -17.90 10.19
CA LEU A 12 -22.84 -17.76 8.94
C LEU A 12 -22.88 -16.32 8.43
N LEU A 13 -24.06 -15.70 8.45
CA LEU A 13 -24.24 -14.31 8.05
C LEU A 13 -23.42 -13.35 8.91
N ARG A 14 -23.37 -13.55 10.23
CA ARG A 14 -22.54 -12.76 11.14
C ARG A 14 -21.05 -12.92 10.86
N LYS A 15 -20.59 -14.14 10.55
CA LYS A 15 -19.20 -14.39 10.17
C LYS A 15 -18.83 -13.69 8.88
N ILE A 16 -19.69 -13.75 7.85
CA ILE A 16 -19.47 -13.07 6.56
C ILE A 16 -19.44 -11.55 6.77
N GLN A 17 -20.38 -10.98 7.50
CA GLN A 17 -20.42 -9.55 7.82
C GLN A 17 -19.19 -9.10 8.62
N LYS A 18 -18.71 -9.93 9.54
CA LYS A 18 -17.52 -9.66 10.33
C LYS A 18 -16.24 -9.74 9.49
N GLU A 19 -16.19 -10.65 8.51
CA GLU A 19 -15.09 -10.74 7.55
C GLU A 19 -15.12 -9.57 6.56
N GLU A 20 -16.28 -9.20 6.03
CA GLU A 20 -16.44 -8.01 5.20
C GLU A 20 -16.06 -6.72 5.92
N GLN A 21 -16.40 -6.57 7.20
CA GLN A 21 -15.97 -5.45 8.03
C GLN A 21 -14.48 -5.48 8.37
N LYS A 22 -13.83 -6.66 8.34
CA LYS A 22 -12.39 -6.80 8.56
C LYS A 22 -11.57 -6.60 7.29
N GLU A 23 -12.19 -6.74 6.11
CA GLU A 23 -11.43 -6.78 4.87
C GLU A 23 -10.76 -5.45 4.52
N ILE A 24 -11.38 -4.29 4.78
CA ILE A 24 -10.73 -2.99 4.62
C ILE A 24 -11.27 -2.02 5.66
N SER A 25 -10.54 -1.85 6.77
CA SER A 25 -10.87 -0.86 7.79
C SER A 25 -10.10 0.45 7.65
N GLY A 26 -8.94 0.44 6.98
CA GLY A 26 -8.19 1.63 6.61
C GLY A 26 -8.69 2.27 5.30
N ARG A 27 -8.35 3.53 5.10
CA ARG A 27 -8.68 4.29 3.89
C ARG A 27 -7.45 4.46 3.00
N LEU A 28 -7.63 4.24 1.71
CA LEU A 28 -6.60 4.43 0.70
C LEU A 28 -6.80 5.78 0.00
N LYS A 29 -5.76 6.60 -0.03
CA LYS A 29 -5.69 7.80 -0.86
C LYS A 29 -4.59 7.65 -1.90
N VAL A 30 -4.95 7.80 -3.16
CA VAL A 30 -4.04 7.64 -4.29
C VAL A 30 -3.77 8.99 -4.93
N PHE A 31 -2.49 9.35 -5.05
CA PHE A 31 -2.03 10.53 -5.78
C PHE A 31 -1.65 10.10 -7.19
N PHE A 32 -2.42 10.54 -8.17
CA PHE A 32 -2.22 10.21 -9.57
C PHE A 32 -1.33 11.22 -10.28
N GLY A 33 -0.54 10.75 -11.26
CA GLY A 33 0.23 11.60 -12.14
C GLY A 33 0.39 10.97 -13.52
N MET A 34 0.45 11.80 -14.56
CA MET A 34 0.57 11.36 -15.95
C MET A 34 1.99 10.97 -16.32
N VAL A 35 2.99 11.56 -15.69
CA VAL A 35 4.40 11.33 -15.97
C VAL A 35 5.10 10.81 -14.72
N ALA A 36 5.95 9.80 -14.88
CA ALA A 36 6.72 9.23 -13.79
C ALA A 36 7.55 10.28 -13.06
N GLY A 37 7.41 10.34 -11.75
CA GLY A 37 8.32 11.06 -10.86
C GLY A 37 8.11 12.56 -10.72
N VAL A 38 7.08 13.15 -11.30
CA VAL A 38 6.85 14.60 -11.17
C VAL A 38 5.57 14.88 -10.40
N GLY A 39 5.70 15.55 -9.25
CA GLY A 39 4.61 16.13 -8.50
C GLY A 39 3.78 15.20 -7.63
N LYS A 40 3.69 13.90 -7.91
CA LYS A 40 2.89 12.95 -7.13
C LYS A 40 3.42 12.78 -5.71
N THR A 41 4.68 12.42 -5.60
CA THR A 41 5.36 12.23 -4.31
C THR A 41 5.40 13.54 -3.54
N TYR A 42 5.67 14.65 -4.22
CA TYR A 42 5.62 15.98 -3.64
C TYR A 42 4.22 16.31 -3.06
N ALA A 43 3.16 16.09 -3.84
CA ALA A 43 1.78 16.33 -3.41
C ALA A 43 1.40 15.44 -2.21
N MET A 44 1.79 14.17 -2.23
CA MET A 44 1.56 13.24 -1.13
C MET A 44 2.27 13.69 0.15
N LEU A 45 3.54 14.07 0.06
CA LEU A 45 4.31 14.56 1.21
C LEU A 45 3.74 15.87 1.76
N ASN A 46 3.32 16.78 0.89
CA ASN A 46 2.68 18.03 1.32
C ASN A 46 1.39 17.77 2.10
N ALA A 47 0.54 16.87 1.60
CA ALA A 47 -0.68 16.47 2.30
C ALA A 47 -0.37 15.81 3.66
N ALA A 48 0.64 14.96 3.71
CA ALA A 48 1.08 14.30 4.95
C ALA A 48 1.58 15.29 5.99
N ARG A 49 2.36 16.28 5.57
CA ARG A 49 2.84 17.35 6.47
C ARG A 49 1.70 18.18 7.04
N GLY A 50 0.67 18.43 6.25
CA GLY A 50 -0.55 19.08 6.71
C GLY A 50 -1.25 18.28 7.80
N LEU A 51 -1.42 16.99 7.62
CA LEU A 51 -1.99 16.08 8.61
C LEU A 51 -1.16 16.03 9.90
N LYS A 52 0.15 15.99 9.78
CA LYS A 52 1.04 16.03 10.95
C LYS A 52 0.87 17.30 11.77
N LYS A 53 0.73 18.45 11.13
CA LYS A 53 0.44 19.73 11.80
C LYS A 53 -0.88 19.71 12.57
N GLU A 54 -1.86 18.95 12.09
CA GLU A 54 -3.15 18.74 12.74
C GLU A 54 -3.10 17.70 13.88
N GLY A 55 -1.95 17.12 14.14
CA GLY A 55 -1.74 16.13 15.21
C GLY A 55 -1.98 14.69 14.80
N VAL A 56 -2.14 14.40 13.50
CA VAL A 56 -2.28 13.03 12.99
C VAL A 56 -0.94 12.31 13.05
N ASP A 57 -0.95 11.06 13.49
CA ASP A 57 0.23 10.20 13.54
C ASP A 57 0.58 9.65 12.16
N VAL A 58 1.51 10.31 11.48
CA VAL A 58 1.92 10.00 10.11
C VAL A 58 3.35 9.48 10.09
N VAL A 59 3.58 8.34 9.44
CA VAL A 59 4.93 7.81 9.21
C VAL A 59 5.19 7.54 7.73
N VAL A 60 6.45 7.58 7.36
CA VAL A 60 6.92 7.18 6.02
C VAL A 60 7.28 5.70 6.05
N GLY A 61 6.55 4.88 5.30
CA GLY A 61 6.87 3.47 5.10
C GLY A 61 7.84 3.27 3.95
N TYR A 62 7.61 3.96 2.84
CA TYR A 62 8.49 3.93 1.68
C TYR A 62 8.27 5.18 0.83
N ILE A 63 9.32 5.92 0.57
CA ILE A 63 9.32 7.09 -0.34
C ILE A 63 10.54 7.01 -1.23
N GLU A 64 10.34 7.26 -2.52
CA GLU A 64 11.41 7.39 -3.50
C GLU A 64 11.50 8.84 -3.98
N THR A 65 12.58 9.52 -3.57
CA THR A 65 12.78 10.95 -3.91
C THR A 65 13.48 11.14 -5.26
N HIS A 66 14.12 10.09 -5.79
CA HIS A 66 14.97 10.16 -6.98
C HIS A 66 16.04 11.27 -6.90
N GLY A 67 16.54 11.57 -5.69
CA GLY A 67 17.56 12.59 -5.46
C GLY A 67 17.07 14.03 -5.63
N ARG A 68 15.76 14.26 -5.65
CA ARG A 68 15.18 15.61 -5.79
C ARG A 68 15.19 16.34 -4.45
N LYS A 69 15.93 17.43 -4.39
CA LYS A 69 16.10 18.23 -3.17
C LYS A 69 14.78 18.74 -2.58
N GLU A 70 13.86 19.17 -3.44
CA GLU A 70 12.55 19.69 -3.02
C GLU A 70 11.72 18.62 -2.33
N THR A 71 11.76 17.38 -2.84
CA THR A 71 11.07 16.24 -2.24
C THR A 71 11.75 15.80 -0.95
N GLU A 72 13.09 15.78 -0.93
CA GLU A 72 13.86 15.45 0.27
C GLU A 72 13.63 16.45 1.42
N GLU A 73 13.49 17.74 1.11
CA GLU A 73 13.13 18.75 2.09
C GLU A 73 11.80 18.48 2.78
N LEU A 74 10.82 17.97 2.04
CA LEU A 74 9.51 17.63 2.61
C LEU A 74 9.53 16.41 3.53
N LEU A 75 10.55 15.56 3.43
CA LEU A 75 10.74 14.44 4.36
C LEU A 75 11.24 14.87 5.74
N LYS A 76 11.87 16.04 5.83
CA LYS A 76 12.38 16.54 7.10
C LYS A 76 11.26 16.75 8.12
N GLY A 77 11.44 16.19 9.30
CA GLY A 77 10.45 16.26 10.37
C GLY A 77 9.36 15.19 10.30
N LEU A 78 9.35 14.32 9.29
CA LEU A 78 8.51 13.12 9.26
C LEU A 78 9.30 11.92 9.83
N GLU A 79 8.62 11.06 10.59
CA GLU A 79 9.20 9.79 11.02
C GLU A 79 9.32 8.85 9.81
N ILE A 80 10.50 8.32 9.58
CA ILE A 80 10.80 7.40 8.47
C ILE A 80 11.14 6.03 9.06
N LEU A 81 10.39 5.01 8.69
CA LEU A 81 10.70 3.64 9.09
C LEU A 81 11.84 3.10 8.22
N PRO A 82 12.83 2.40 8.81
CA PRO A 82 13.91 1.80 8.04
C PRO A 82 13.37 0.79 7.01
N ARG A 83 14.02 0.75 5.86
CA ARG A 83 13.72 -0.24 4.82
C ARG A 83 14.29 -1.60 5.21
N LYS A 84 13.64 -2.66 4.72
CA LYS A 84 14.11 -4.02 4.87
C LYS A 84 15.11 -4.34 3.77
N LYS A 85 16.26 -4.90 4.15
CA LYS A 85 17.28 -5.36 3.21
C LYS A 85 16.99 -6.81 2.80
N ILE A 86 16.97 -7.06 1.49
CA ILE A 86 16.72 -8.38 0.91
C ILE A 86 17.83 -8.66 -0.08
N GLU A 87 18.52 -9.78 0.12
CA GLU A 87 19.53 -10.27 -0.81
C GLU A 87 18.88 -11.13 -1.90
N HIS A 88 19.15 -10.79 -3.15
CA HIS A 88 18.74 -11.57 -4.31
C HIS A 88 19.87 -11.59 -5.34
N ARG A 89 20.31 -12.80 -5.73
CA ARG A 89 21.42 -13.02 -6.67
C ARG A 89 22.69 -12.23 -6.30
N GLU A 90 23.10 -12.34 -5.04
CA GLU A 90 24.27 -11.67 -4.47
C GLU A 90 24.22 -10.13 -4.46
N ILE A 91 23.05 -9.55 -4.75
CA ILE A 91 22.81 -8.11 -4.69
C ILE A 91 21.84 -7.82 -3.53
N GLU A 92 22.20 -6.83 -2.70
CA GLU A 92 21.33 -6.34 -1.64
C GLU A 92 20.36 -5.30 -2.19
N PHE A 93 19.07 -5.51 -1.98
CA PHE A 93 18.01 -4.59 -2.33
C PHE A 93 17.31 -4.08 -1.07
N GLU A 94 16.73 -2.91 -1.16
CA GLU A 94 15.91 -2.33 -0.11
C GLU A 94 14.44 -2.33 -0.51
N GLU A 95 13.59 -2.88 0.36
CA GLU A 95 12.15 -2.90 0.20
C GLU A 95 11.47 -2.28 1.43
N MET A 96 10.21 -1.93 1.27
CA MET A 96 9.39 -1.50 2.39
C MET A 96 9.30 -2.60 3.45
N ASP A 97 9.49 -2.24 4.71
CA ASP A 97 9.35 -3.16 5.84
C ASP A 97 7.91 -3.14 6.37
N ILE A 98 7.06 -3.99 5.82
CA ILE A 98 5.66 -4.09 6.23
C ILE A 98 5.50 -4.48 7.70
N ASP A 99 6.35 -5.36 8.21
CA ASP A 99 6.28 -5.78 9.61
C ASP A 99 6.53 -4.61 10.57
N SER A 100 7.47 -3.73 10.24
CA SER A 100 7.72 -2.50 11.00
C SER A 100 6.52 -1.57 11.00
N ILE A 101 5.83 -1.42 9.87
CA ILE A 101 4.62 -0.61 9.75
C ILE A 101 3.51 -1.18 10.64
N LEU A 102 3.26 -2.48 10.58
CA LEU A 102 2.23 -3.14 11.35
C LEU A 102 2.50 -3.09 12.86
N ARG A 103 3.76 -3.18 13.29
CA ARG A 103 4.15 -3.01 14.70
C ARG A 103 4.02 -1.58 15.18
N ARG A 104 4.37 -0.60 14.34
CA ARG A 104 4.32 0.83 14.66
C ARG A 104 2.87 1.32 14.82
N LYS A 105 1.95 0.79 14.02
CA LYS A 105 0.51 1.15 14.01
C LYS A 105 0.25 2.65 13.89
N PRO A 106 0.75 3.32 12.84
CA PRO A 106 0.46 4.73 12.62
C PRO A 106 -1.02 4.92 12.23
N GLU A 107 -1.51 6.14 12.33
CA GLU A 107 -2.82 6.49 11.76
C GLU A 107 -2.76 6.52 10.23
N VAL A 108 -1.68 7.06 9.68
CA VAL A 108 -1.43 7.14 8.24
C VAL A 108 0.00 6.72 7.93
N VAL A 109 0.18 5.89 6.93
CA VAL A 109 1.49 5.54 6.39
C VAL A 109 1.61 5.94 4.92
N LEU A 110 2.77 6.49 4.56
CA LEU A 110 3.08 6.86 3.19
C LEU A 110 3.81 5.73 2.50
N VAL A 111 3.26 5.24 1.40
CA VAL A 111 3.79 4.13 0.60
C VAL A 111 3.84 4.55 -0.85
N ASP A 112 4.99 4.95 -1.32
CA ASP A 112 5.21 5.36 -2.71
C ASP A 112 5.15 4.17 -3.67
N GLU A 113 4.84 4.41 -4.93
CA GLU A 113 4.87 3.42 -6.01
C GLU A 113 3.95 2.20 -5.81
N PHE A 114 2.65 2.42 -5.80
CA PHE A 114 1.62 1.39 -5.61
C PHE A 114 1.77 0.19 -6.57
N ALA A 115 2.19 0.43 -7.81
CA ALA A 115 2.34 -0.59 -8.85
C ALA A 115 3.69 -1.34 -8.83
N HIS A 116 4.56 -1.04 -7.85
CA HIS A 116 5.89 -1.67 -7.75
C HIS A 116 5.81 -3.19 -7.61
N THR A 117 6.70 -3.88 -8.29
CA THR A 117 6.93 -5.32 -8.09
C THR A 117 8.08 -5.51 -7.11
N ASN A 118 7.78 -6.14 -5.98
CA ASN A 118 8.76 -6.39 -4.93
C ASN A 118 9.84 -7.38 -5.39
N ILE A 119 11.01 -7.27 -4.80
CA ILE A 119 12.12 -8.21 -5.04
C ILE A 119 11.74 -9.61 -4.53
N PRO A 120 12.10 -10.69 -5.26
CA PRO A 120 11.90 -12.05 -4.78
C PRO A 120 12.48 -12.27 -3.39
N GLY A 121 11.73 -12.93 -2.52
CA GLY A 121 12.02 -13.06 -1.08
C GLY A 121 11.22 -12.09 -0.21
N SER A 122 10.50 -11.15 -0.80
CA SER A 122 9.53 -10.31 -0.12
C SER A 122 8.29 -11.10 0.28
N ARG A 123 7.56 -10.62 1.30
CA ARG A 123 6.31 -11.24 1.78
C ARG A 123 5.24 -11.34 0.69
N HIS A 124 5.07 -10.29 -0.10
CA HIS A 124 4.16 -10.23 -1.24
C HIS A 124 4.91 -9.94 -2.53
N VAL A 125 4.38 -10.42 -3.64
CA VAL A 125 4.96 -10.18 -4.98
C VAL A 125 4.79 -8.73 -5.40
N LYS A 126 3.64 -8.14 -5.08
CA LYS A 126 3.29 -6.76 -5.46
C LYS A 126 3.10 -5.87 -4.24
N ARG A 127 3.53 -4.62 -4.35
CA ARG A 127 3.36 -3.62 -3.28
C ARG A 127 1.89 -3.35 -2.97
N TYR A 128 0.98 -3.40 -3.95
CA TYR A 128 -0.44 -3.23 -3.66
C TYR A 128 -0.98 -4.30 -2.70
N GLN A 129 -0.40 -5.50 -2.71
CA GLN A 129 -0.76 -6.56 -1.77
C GLN A 129 -0.33 -6.22 -0.35
N ASP A 130 0.86 -5.63 -0.20
CA ASP A 130 1.31 -5.08 1.09
C ASP A 130 0.35 -3.98 1.58
N VAL A 131 -0.07 -3.10 0.69
CA VAL A 131 -1.01 -2.01 1.01
C VAL A 131 -2.35 -2.57 1.49
N ILE A 132 -2.89 -3.59 0.83
CA ILE A 132 -4.14 -4.24 1.26
C ILE A 132 -3.99 -4.80 2.68
N GLU A 133 -2.88 -5.46 2.99
CA GLU A 133 -2.63 -5.99 4.34
C GLU A 133 -2.56 -4.86 5.38
N ILE A 134 -1.91 -3.76 5.06
CA ILE A 134 -1.85 -2.58 5.93
C ILE A 134 -3.25 -2.00 6.18
N LEU A 135 -4.05 -1.86 5.12
CA LEU A 135 -5.43 -1.36 5.23
C LEU A 135 -6.30 -2.28 6.10
N ASN A 136 -6.10 -3.59 6.00
CA ASN A 136 -6.81 -4.58 6.82
C ASN A 136 -6.47 -4.48 8.32
N HIS A 137 -5.37 -3.84 8.67
CA HIS A 137 -4.97 -3.55 10.05
C HIS A 137 -5.42 -2.16 10.52
N SER A 138 -6.40 -1.57 9.87
CA SER A 138 -6.98 -0.25 10.23
C SER A 138 -5.98 0.92 10.15
N ILE A 139 -4.99 0.81 9.28
CA ILE A 139 -4.03 1.86 9.00
C ILE A 139 -4.40 2.51 7.67
N ASN A 140 -4.51 3.84 7.65
CA ASN A 140 -4.74 4.59 6.41
C ASN A 140 -3.45 4.65 5.59
N VAL A 141 -3.57 4.55 4.28
CA VAL A 141 -2.42 4.55 3.36
C VAL A 141 -2.55 5.67 2.34
N PHE A 142 -1.49 6.46 2.19
CA PHE A 142 -1.29 7.37 1.06
C PHE A 142 -0.29 6.73 0.11
N THR A 143 -0.61 6.67 -1.17
CA THR A 143 0.26 6.09 -2.19
C THR A 143 0.24 6.90 -3.48
N THR A 144 1.12 6.58 -4.38
CA THR A 144 1.23 7.21 -5.71
C THR A 144 1.04 6.18 -6.80
N LEU A 145 0.46 6.59 -7.92
CA LEU A 145 0.24 5.72 -9.06
C LEU A 145 0.36 6.51 -10.36
N ASN A 146 1.10 5.98 -11.33
CA ASN A 146 1.14 6.51 -12.69
C ASN A 146 -0.09 6.06 -13.48
N VAL A 147 -0.73 6.98 -14.18
CA VAL A 147 -1.91 6.67 -15.02
C VAL A 147 -1.57 5.63 -16.10
N GLN A 148 -0.34 5.63 -16.61
CA GLN A 148 0.15 4.65 -17.57
C GLN A 148 0.02 3.19 -17.09
N HIS A 149 0.19 2.94 -15.78
CA HIS A 149 0.02 1.60 -15.22
C HIS A 149 -1.44 1.14 -15.19
N LEU A 150 -2.39 2.06 -15.06
CA LEU A 150 -3.82 1.75 -15.15
C LEU A 150 -4.23 1.38 -16.57
N GLU A 151 -3.78 2.13 -17.58
CA GLU A 151 -4.06 1.85 -18.99
C GLU A 151 -3.54 0.47 -19.41
N SER A 152 -2.31 0.12 -19.04
CA SER A 152 -1.73 -1.19 -19.37
C SER A 152 -2.48 -2.36 -18.70
N GLN A 153 -3.05 -2.17 -17.52
CA GLN A 153 -3.86 -3.18 -16.86
C GLN A 153 -5.24 -3.33 -17.50
N VAL A 154 -5.87 -2.24 -17.91
CA VAL A 154 -7.14 -2.26 -18.65
C VAL A 154 -6.98 -2.97 -19.98
N GLU A 155 -5.95 -2.63 -20.75
CA GLU A 155 -5.65 -3.30 -22.02
C GLU A 155 -5.39 -4.81 -21.87
N SER A 156 -4.72 -5.23 -20.80
CA SER A 156 -4.48 -6.65 -20.56
C SER A 156 -5.75 -7.41 -20.16
N VAL A 157 -6.67 -6.77 -19.46
CA VAL A 157 -7.98 -7.34 -19.13
C VAL A 157 -8.85 -7.45 -20.37
N GLU A 158 -8.87 -6.44 -21.24
CA GLU A 158 -9.60 -6.47 -22.50
C GLU A 158 -9.08 -7.56 -23.42
N LYS A 159 -7.76 -7.68 -23.59
CA LYS A 159 -7.14 -8.76 -24.39
C LYS A 159 -7.50 -10.15 -23.87
N ASN A 160 -7.54 -10.35 -22.57
CA ASN A 160 -7.92 -11.63 -21.98
C ASN A 160 -9.41 -11.97 -22.17
N ASN A 161 -10.27 -10.96 -22.29
CA ASN A 161 -11.69 -11.18 -22.55
C ASN A 161 -12.00 -11.49 -24.04
N PHE A 162 -11.18 -11.00 -24.97
CA PHE A 162 -11.33 -11.30 -26.40
C PHE A 162 -10.81 -12.69 -26.79
N CYS A 163 -9.97 -13.31 -26.00
CA CYS A 163 -9.46 -14.67 -26.27
C CYS A 163 -10.35 -15.80 -25.75
N LYS A 164 -11.55 -15.50 -25.24
CA LYS A 164 -12.50 -16.50 -24.70
C LYS A 164 -13.75 -16.71 -25.54
N ASN A 165 -13.80 -16.23 -26.77
CA ASN A 165 -14.90 -16.50 -27.71
C ASN A 165 -14.42 -17.38 -28.87
#